data_55cb2a61a5c288110023cb37ac94ddd9
#
_entry.id   55cb2a61a5c288110023cb37ac94ddd9
#
_cell.length_a   1.000
_cell.length_b   1.000
_cell.length_c   1.000
_cell.angle_alpha   90.00
_cell.angle_beta   90.00
_cell.angle_gamma   90.00
#
_symmetry.space_group_name_H-M   'P 1'
#
loop_
_entity.id
_entity.type
_entity.pdbx_description
1 polymer ?
#
loop_
_entity_poly.entity_id
_entity_poly.type
_entity_poly.pdbx_seq_one_letter_code
_entity_poly.pdbx_strand_id
1 'polypeptide(L)'
;NKDLLIQILINILKNASEAISKVGKVKIKTSFNSSKISSLSQDETPIILPLQIEIIDYGIGIPNNLISNIFDPFVSSKKDGKGLGLSIVASGLEEMGAIINVNSSEGYTNFCINFPLKND
;
A
#
# COMPACT_ATOMS: atom_id res chain seq x y z
N ASN A 1 0.85 -16.20 -0.91
CA ASN A 1 1.21 -16.54 0.46
C ASN A 1 0.31 -15.80 1.44
N LYS A 2 -0.54 -16.58 2.11
CA LYS A 2 -1.53 -16.04 3.02
C LYS A 2 -0.90 -15.28 4.20
N ASP A 3 0.14 -15.85 4.79
CA ASP A 3 0.77 -15.25 5.95
C ASP A 3 1.47 -13.94 5.59
N LEU A 4 2.08 -13.89 4.43
CA LEU A 4 2.71 -12.67 3.93
C LEU A 4 1.68 -11.58 3.68
N LEU A 5 0.54 -11.93 3.08
CA LEU A 5 -0.54 -10.97 2.85
C LEU A 5 -1.08 -10.42 4.15
N ILE A 6 -1.28 -11.27 5.15
CA ILE A 6 -1.75 -10.83 6.48
C ILE A 6 -0.75 -9.84 7.07
N GLN A 7 0.53 -10.15 7.00
CA GLN A 7 1.57 -9.27 7.54
C GLN A 7 1.57 -7.91 6.84
N ILE A 8 1.42 -7.90 5.52
CA ILE A 8 1.35 -6.67 4.74
C ILE A 8 0.16 -5.82 5.18
N LEU A 9 -1.01 -6.42 5.30
CA LEU A 9 -2.22 -5.70 5.69
C LEU A 9 -2.10 -5.17 7.11
N ILE A 10 -1.53 -5.94 8.04
CA ILE A 10 -1.31 -5.48 9.40
C ILE A 10 -0.40 -4.26 9.43
N ASN A 11 0.68 -4.28 8.66
CA ASN A 11 1.60 -3.14 8.62
C ASN A 11 0.94 -1.88 8.08
N ILE A 12 0.11 -2.00 7.03
CA ILE A 12 -0.58 -0.84 6.46
C ILE A 12 -1.64 -0.32 7.44
N LEU A 13 -2.40 -1.22 8.06
CA LEU A 13 -3.43 -0.83 9.03
C LEU A 13 -2.82 -0.17 10.26
N LYS A 14 -1.67 -0.66 10.69
CA LYS A 14 -0.95 -0.05 11.80
C LYS A 14 -0.53 1.38 11.46
N ASN A 15 0.00 1.61 10.26
CA ASN A 15 0.32 2.96 9.81
C ASN A 15 -0.91 3.85 9.79
N ALA A 16 -2.03 3.33 9.29
CA ALA A 16 -3.28 4.10 9.25
C ALA A 16 -3.73 4.48 10.65
N SER A 17 -3.68 3.55 11.59
CA SER A 17 -4.10 3.85 12.96
C SER A 17 -3.20 4.88 13.64
N GLU A 18 -1.91 4.85 13.35
CA GLU A 18 -0.97 5.82 13.92
C GLU A 18 -1.09 7.20 13.30
N ALA A 19 -1.61 7.30 12.07
CA ALA A 19 -1.85 8.58 11.41
C ALA A 19 -3.07 9.31 11.98
N ILE A 20 -3.96 8.59 12.66
CA ILE A 20 -5.16 9.15 13.26
C ILE A 20 -4.84 9.57 14.69
N SER A 21 -4.97 10.86 14.99
CA SER A 21 -4.53 11.40 16.28
C SER A 21 -5.52 11.19 17.42
N LYS A 22 -6.78 10.91 17.12
CA LYS A 22 -7.80 10.70 18.16
C LYS A 22 -8.72 9.55 17.73
N VAL A 23 -9.97 9.85 17.48
CA VAL A 23 -10.95 8.89 16.99
C VAL A 23 -11.08 9.11 15.49
N GLY A 24 -10.97 8.06 14.73
CA GLY A 24 -11.10 8.16 13.30
C GLY A 24 -11.51 6.84 12.69
N LYS A 25 -11.60 6.82 11.37
CA LYS A 25 -12.02 5.64 10.63
C LYS A 25 -10.95 5.22 9.65
N VAL A 26 -10.80 3.91 9.51
CA VAL A 26 -10.04 3.33 8.41
C VAL A 26 -11.05 2.59 7.54
N LYS A 27 -11.07 2.92 6.26
CA LYS A 27 -11.97 2.28 5.31
C LYS A 27 -11.18 1.28 4.47
N ILE A 28 -11.70 0.08 4.35
CA ILE A 28 -11.12 -0.95 3.50
C ILE A 28 -12.11 -1.24 2.38
N LYS A 29 -11.65 -1.13 1.14
CA LYS A 29 -12.47 -1.42 -0.04
C LYS A 29 -11.79 -2.47 -0.87
N THR A 30 -12.55 -3.43 -1.35
CA THR A 30 -12.06 -4.43 -2.29
C THR A 30 -12.86 -4.35 -3.57
N SER A 31 -12.21 -4.61 -4.69
CA SER A 31 -12.87 -4.58 -5.97
C SER A 31 -12.16 -5.49 -6.96
N PHE A 32 -12.84 -5.75 -8.07
CA PHE A 32 -12.30 -6.53 -9.16
C PHE A 32 -12.50 -5.77 -10.46
N ASN A 33 -11.44 -5.62 -11.23
CA ASN A 33 -11.48 -4.99 -12.53
C ASN A 33 -10.61 -5.78 -13.50
N SER A 34 -11.22 -6.57 -14.35
CA SER A 34 -10.51 -7.47 -15.26
C SER A 34 -9.69 -6.74 -16.32
N SER A 35 -9.91 -5.44 -16.50
CA SER A 35 -9.18 -4.65 -17.49
C SER A 35 -8.09 -3.77 -16.87
N LYS A 36 -7.87 -3.88 -15.55
CA LYS A 36 -6.85 -3.06 -14.89
C LYS A 36 -5.46 -3.48 -15.31
N ILE A 37 -4.78 -2.61 -16.01
CA ILE A 37 -3.40 -2.82 -16.46
C ILE A 37 -2.50 -1.97 -15.59
N SER A 38 -1.54 -2.61 -14.93
CA SER A 38 -0.68 -1.93 -13.98
C SER A 38 0.61 -1.42 -14.60
N SER A 39 1.26 -2.25 -15.42
CA SER A 39 2.51 -1.86 -16.04
C SER A 39 2.75 -2.75 -17.25
N LEU A 40 3.78 -2.42 -18.02
CA LEU A 40 4.28 -3.28 -19.07
C LEU A 40 5.48 -4.07 -18.56
N SER A 41 5.55 -5.33 -18.93
CA SER A 41 6.74 -6.12 -18.65
C SER A 41 7.91 -5.66 -19.53
N GLN A 42 9.09 -6.26 -19.33
CA GLN A 42 10.27 -5.88 -20.11
C GLN A 42 10.08 -6.12 -21.61
N ASP A 43 9.24 -7.08 -21.97
CA ASP A 43 8.90 -7.35 -23.37
C ASP A 43 7.64 -6.61 -23.81
N GLU A 44 7.23 -5.60 -23.04
CA GLU A 44 6.09 -4.74 -23.30
C GLU A 44 4.74 -5.49 -23.26
N THR A 45 4.68 -6.67 -22.66
CA THR A 45 3.43 -7.37 -22.46
C THR A 45 2.67 -6.73 -21.31
N PRO A 46 1.39 -6.37 -21.48
CA PRO A 46 0.61 -5.80 -20.40
C PRO A 46 0.42 -6.80 -19.27
N ILE A 47 0.59 -6.32 -18.04
CA ILE A 47 0.37 -7.11 -16.82
C ILE A 47 -0.97 -6.69 -16.24
N ILE A 48 -1.90 -7.63 -16.13
CA ILE A 48 -3.23 -7.37 -15.61
C ILE A 48 -3.26 -7.71 -14.13
N LEU A 49 -3.63 -6.75 -13.30
CA LEU A 49 -3.75 -6.90 -11.85
C LEU A 49 -5.16 -6.54 -11.43
N PRO A 50 -6.11 -7.46 -11.57
CA PRO A 50 -7.53 -7.12 -11.45
C PRO A 50 -8.06 -7.05 -10.02
N LEU A 51 -7.37 -7.65 -9.05
CA LEU A 51 -7.83 -7.65 -7.67
C LEU A 51 -7.27 -6.43 -6.97
N GLN A 52 -8.14 -5.62 -6.37
CA GLN A 52 -7.74 -4.36 -5.77
C GLN A 52 -8.19 -4.30 -4.31
N ILE A 53 -7.29 -3.87 -3.45
CA ILE A 53 -7.57 -3.56 -2.05
C ILE A 53 -7.13 -2.13 -1.81
N GLU A 54 -8.06 -1.32 -1.29
CA GLU A 54 -7.76 0.05 -0.89
C GLU A 54 -7.88 0.18 0.61
N ILE A 55 -6.89 0.80 1.24
CA ILE A 55 -6.90 1.10 2.66
C ILE A 55 -6.80 2.61 2.79
N ILE A 56 -7.88 3.23 3.27
CA ILE A 56 -8.05 4.67 3.29
C ILE A 56 -8.16 5.14 4.74
N ASP A 57 -7.32 6.09 5.12
CA ASP A 57 -7.45 6.75 6.41
C ASP A 57 -7.63 8.26 6.21
N TYR A 58 -8.21 8.89 7.21
CA TYR A 58 -8.46 10.33 7.20
C TYR A 58 -7.63 11.01 8.30
N GLY A 59 -6.39 10.55 8.44
CA GLY A 59 -5.43 11.08 9.39
C GLY A 59 -4.68 12.29 8.84
N ILE A 60 -3.44 12.46 9.28
CA ILE A 60 -2.66 13.64 8.94
C ILE A 60 -2.17 13.67 7.49
N GLY A 61 -2.19 12.52 6.81
CA GLY A 61 -1.61 12.42 5.49
C GLY A 61 -0.10 12.21 5.54
N ILE A 62 0.51 12.14 4.36
CA ILE A 62 1.95 11.96 4.23
C ILE A 62 2.55 13.24 3.66
N PRO A 63 3.60 13.81 4.31
CA PRO A 63 4.24 15.00 3.78
C PRO A 63 4.75 14.80 2.35
N ASN A 64 4.60 15.80 1.52
CA ASN A 64 5.01 15.73 0.11
C ASN A 64 6.49 15.40 -0.06
N ASN A 65 7.32 15.83 0.86
CA ASN A 65 8.76 15.57 0.79
C ASN A 65 9.11 14.11 1.14
N LEU A 66 8.16 13.34 1.67
CA LEU A 66 8.40 11.94 2.01
C LEU A 66 7.72 10.96 1.06
N ILE A 67 6.68 11.40 0.33
CA ILE A 67 5.78 10.48 -0.35
C ILE A 67 6.47 9.63 -1.41
N SER A 68 7.49 10.15 -2.07
CA SER A 68 8.21 9.38 -3.08
C SER A 68 9.17 8.36 -2.49
N ASN A 69 9.45 8.44 -1.19
CA ASN A 69 10.44 7.60 -0.53
C ASN A 69 9.87 6.77 0.61
N ILE A 70 8.53 6.73 0.77
CA ILE A 70 7.93 6.09 1.95
C ILE A 70 8.18 4.59 2.05
N PHE A 71 8.53 3.95 0.94
CA PHE A 71 8.82 2.52 0.93
C PHE A 71 10.31 2.21 1.13
N ASP A 72 11.15 3.23 1.22
CA ASP A 72 12.56 3.03 1.51
C ASP A 72 12.76 2.74 2.98
N PRO A 73 13.77 1.92 3.33
CA PRO A 73 14.06 1.66 4.75
C PRO A 73 14.39 2.94 5.50
N PHE A 74 13.95 3.00 6.74
CA PHE A 74 14.27 4.09 7.68
C PHE A 74 13.65 5.43 7.34
N VAL A 75 12.75 5.50 6.36
CA VAL A 75 11.99 6.72 6.10
C VAL A 75 10.73 6.71 6.96
N SER A 76 10.57 7.73 7.79
CA SER A 76 9.39 7.84 8.65
C SER A 76 9.22 9.28 9.10
N SER A 77 7.97 9.75 9.13
CA SER A 77 7.60 11.01 9.75
C SER A 77 7.27 10.86 11.23
N LYS A 78 7.27 9.63 11.73
CA LYS A 78 6.95 9.33 13.12
C LYS A 78 8.18 9.46 14.00
N LYS A 79 7.98 10.06 15.17
CA LYS A 79 9.07 10.32 16.09
C LYS A 79 9.75 9.03 16.56
N ASP A 80 8.95 7.98 16.79
CA ASP A 80 9.43 6.69 17.26
C ASP A 80 9.43 5.62 16.17
N GLY A 81 9.18 6.02 14.93
CA GLY A 81 9.11 5.09 13.82
C GLY A 81 10.47 4.60 13.40
N LYS A 82 10.58 3.31 13.15
CA LYS A 82 11.83 2.72 12.67
C LYS A 82 11.95 2.79 11.15
N GLY A 83 10.86 3.16 10.46
CA GLY A 83 10.88 3.30 9.02
C GLY A 83 10.99 2.00 8.25
N LEU A 84 10.67 0.87 8.86
CA LEU A 84 10.81 -0.44 8.23
C LEU A 84 9.49 -1.04 7.75
N GLY A 85 8.35 -0.63 8.32
CA GLY A 85 7.05 -1.25 8.02
C GLY A 85 6.68 -1.22 6.55
N LEU A 86 6.82 -0.07 5.92
CA LEU A 86 6.44 0.06 4.50
C LEU A 86 7.46 -0.56 3.56
N SER A 87 8.74 -0.60 3.92
CA SER A 87 9.72 -1.29 3.10
C SER A 87 9.48 -2.80 3.10
N ILE A 88 9.03 -3.36 4.23
CA ILE A 88 8.62 -4.76 4.31
C ILE A 88 7.40 -5.00 3.43
N VAL A 89 6.43 -4.07 3.44
CA VAL A 89 5.25 -4.14 2.58
C VAL A 89 5.66 -4.18 1.11
N ALA A 90 6.52 -3.26 0.70
CA ALA A 90 6.96 -3.18 -0.70
C ALA A 90 7.65 -4.47 -1.15
N SER A 91 8.56 -5.00 -0.33
CA SER A 91 9.26 -6.25 -0.64
C SER A 91 8.30 -7.43 -0.75
N GLY A 92 7.33 -7.52 0.17
CA GLY A 92 6.36 -8.59 0.16
C GLY A 92 5.45 -8.54 -1.06
N LEU A 93 5.03 -7.34 -1.45
CA LEU A 93 4.17 -7.18 -2.62
C LEU A 93 4.93 -7.50 -3.91
N GLU A 94 6.18 -7.10 -4.00
CA GLU A 94 7.00 -7.46 -5.15
C GLU A 94 7.10 -8.97 -5.29
N GLU A 95 7.32 -9.68 -4.18
CA GLU A 95 7.37 -11.15 -4.18
C GLU A 95 6.05 -11.76 -4.67
N MET A 96 4.92 -11.11 -4.40
CA MET A 96 3.60 -11.58 -4.80
C MET A 96 3.21 -11.13 -6.22
N GLY A 97 4.05 -10.35 -6.89
CA GLY A 97 3.70 -9.80 -8.19
C GLY A 97 2.67 -8.69 -8.13
N ALA A 98 2.47 -8.10 -6.96
CA ALA A 98 1.50 -7.03 -6.75
C ALA A 98 2.17 -5.67 -6.83
N ILE A 99 1.34 -4.64 -6.97
CA ILE A 99 1.80 -3.25 -7.03
C ILE A 99 1.01 -2.44 -6.02
N ILE A 100 1.69 -1.49 -5.36
CA ILE A 100 1.06 -0.57 -4.44
C ILE A 100 1.25 0.86 -4.93
N ASN A 101 0.18 1.62 -4.87
CA ASN A 101 0.19 3.05 -5.14
C ASN A 101 -0.34 3.78 -3.92
N VAL A 102 0.16 4.99 -3.68
CA VAL A 102 -0.28 5.79 -2.57
C VAL A 102 -0.73 7.16 -3.08
N ASN A 103 -1.89 7.58 -2.63
CA ASN A 103 -2.39 8.95 -2.83
C ASN A 103 -2.59 9.55 -1.46
N SER A 104 -2.00 10.72 -1.22
CA SER A 104 -2.11 11.36 0.06
C SER A 104 -2.20 12.86 -0.11
N SER A 105 -2.97 13.47 0.77
CA SER A 105 -3.07 14.91 0.89
C SER A 105 -3.32 15.21 2.36
N GLU A 106 -3.41 16.47 2.70
CA GLU A 106 -3.70 16.84 4.08
C GLU A 106 -5.05 16.24 4.50
N GLY A 107 -5.03 15.43 5.54
CA GLY A 107 -6.24 14.79 6.06
C GLY A 107 -6.67 13.53 5.36
N TYR A 108 -5.81 12.94 4.52
CA TYR A 108 -6.23 11.79 3.71
C TYR A 108 -5.02 10.98 3.24
N THR A 109 -5.11 9.67 3.34
CA THR A 109 -4.15 8.75 2.73
C THR A 109 -4.86 7.51 2.22
N ASN A 110 -4.58 7.13 0.99
CA ASN A 110 -5.12 5.92 0.37
C ASN A 110 -3.98 5.07 -0.14
N PHE A 111 -3.81 3.87 0.44
CA PHE A 111 -2.93 2.84 -0.11
C PHE A 111 -3.76 1.91 -0.98
N CYS A 112 -3.44 1.85 -2.25
CA CYS A 112 -4.16 1.05 -3.23
C CYS A 112 -3.25 -0.06 -3.72
N ILE A 113 -3.64 -1.31 -3.48
CA ILE A 113 -2.85 -2.48 -3.84
C ILE A 113 -3.59 -3.26 -4.92
N ASN A 114 -2.88 -3.57 -6.00
CA ASN A 114 -3.43 -4.38 -7.08
C ASN A 114 -2.67 -5.70 -7.18
N PHE A 115 -3.41 -6.79 -7.26
CA PHE A 115 -2.88 -8.15 -7.26
C PHE A 115 -3.21 -8.87 -8.56
N PRO A 116 -2.32 -9.76 -9.03
CA PRO A 116 -2.64 -10.64 -10.14
C PRO A 116 -3.62 -11.72 -9.69
N LEU A 117 -4.32 -12.30 -10.66
CA LEU A 117 -5.03 -13.53 -10.40
C LEU A 117 -4.02 -14.65 -10.20
N LYS A 118 -4.30 -15.51 -9.22
CA LYS A 118 -3.43 -16.64 -8.96
C LYS A 118 -3.66 -17.70 -10.01
N ASN A 119 -2.59 -18.07 -10.70
CA ASN A 119 -2.61 -19.12 -11.70
C ASN A 119 -1.89 -20.33 -11.13
N ASP A 120 -2.63 -21.33 -10.74
CA ASP A 120 -2.05 -22.60 -10.26
C ASP A 120 -2.29 -23.70 -11.26
#